data_e86f8074660f1971fec6ce670df4edc5
#
_entry.id   e86f8074660f1971fec6ce670df4edc5
#
_cell.length_a   1.000
_cell.length_b   1.000
_cell.length_c   1.000
_cell.angle_alpha   90.00
_cell.angle_beta   90.00
_cell.angle_gamma   90.00
#
_symmetry.space_group_name_H-M   'P 1'
#
loop_
_entity.id
_entity.type
_entity.pdbx_description
1 polymer ?
#
loop_
_entity_poly.entity_id
_entity_poly.type
_entity_poly.pdbx_seq_one_letter_code
_entity_poly.pdbx_strand_id
1 'polypeptide(L)'
;MEKIYKNAVKLLTSQGKFYIDLGLDRISKVMELLGNPQDKLEYFHVAGTNGKGSVCAILASVLRQAGKKVGLYTSPHIFEYTERIQVLDCQNNLSPSRQISKEAFSRLVFEICEIADKNDIHLTEFEILTAVMFKYFEEQKVDVVVLETGLGGRFDATNIIKKNLCAIIT
;
A
#
# COMPACT_ATOMS: atom_id res chain seq x y z
N MET A 1 -0.81 5.61 -22.15
CA MET A 1 -0.49 5.03 -20.82
C MET A 1 0.44 5.90 -20.02
N GLU A 2 1.66 6.17 -20.48
CA GLU A 2 2.67 6.97 -19.76
C GLU A 2 2.21 8.38 -19.33
N LYS A 3 1.45 9.07 -20.18
CA LYS A 3 0.88 10.39 -19.87
C LYS A 3 -0.13 10.33 -18.71
N ILE A 4 -0.95 9.28 -18.65
CA ILE A 4 -1.96 9.10 -17.59
C ILE A 4 -1.25 8.84 -16.26
N TYR A 5 -0.23 7.98 -16.25
CA TYR A 5 0.59 7.73 -15.06
C TYR A 5 1.28 9.00 -14.55
N LYS A 6 1.90 9.80 -15.45
CA LYS A 6 2.50 11.08 -15.06
C LYS A 6 1.50 12.05 -14.45
N ASN A 7 0.26 12.07 -14.94
CA ASN A 7 -0.80 12.90 -14.37
C ASN A 7 -1.21 12.39 -12.97
N ALA A 8 -1.34 11.08 -12.78
CA ALA A 8 -1.61 10.49 -11.46
C ALA A 8 -0.50 10.79 -10.45
N VAL A 9 0.76 10.65 -10.87
CA VAL A 9 1.92 11.02 -10.02
C VAL A 9 1.92 12.51 -9.70
N LYS A 10 1.61 13.38 -10.67
CA LYS A 10 1.51 14.83 -10.43
C LYS A 10 0.40 15.16 -9.42
N LEU A 11 -0.76 14.54 -9.55
CA LEU A 11 -1.87 14.71 -8.60
C LEU A 11 -1.45 14.26 -7.20
N LEU A 12 -0.87 13.05 -7.09
CA LEU A 12 -0.38 12.50 -5.84
C LEU A 12 0.63 13.42 -5.16
N THR A 13 1.62 13.91 -5.91
CA THR A 13 2.67 14.79 -5.36
C THR A 13 2.19 16.21 -5.05
N SER A 14 1.08 16.65 -5.63
CA SER A 14 0.47 17.96 -5.31
C SER A 14 -0.21 17.97 -3.94
N GLN A 15 -0.53 16.81 -3.38
CA GLN A 15 -1.14 16.66 -2.05
C GLN A 15 -0.15 16.86 -0.88
N GLY A 16 1.01 17.42 -1.13
CA GLY A 16 1.96 17.86 -0.10
C GLY A 16 2.92 16.76 0.35
N LYS A 17 4.04 16.63 -0.36
CA LYS A 17 5.15 15.70 -0.01
C LYS A 17 5.72 15.86 1.40
N PHE A 18 5.48 16.99 2.04
CA PHE A 18 6.14 17.37 3.31
C PHE A 18 5.16 17.64 4.45
N TYR A 19 3.87 17.38 4.23
CA TYR A 19 2.91 17.54 5.30
C TYR A 19 2.82 16.23 6.08
N ILE A 20 3.54 16.18 7.21
CA ILE A 20 3.36 15.11 8.19
C ILE A 20 2.23 15.58 9.10
N ASP A 21 1.04 15.10 8.82
CA ASP A 21 -0.11 15.29 9.69
C ASP A 21 -0.44 13.96 10.35
N LEU A 22 -0.07 13.84 11.62
CA LEU A 22 -0.22 12.62 12.39
C LEU A 22 -1.70 12.40 12.73
N GLY A 23 -2.23 11.26 12.35
CA GLY A 23 -3.60 10.86 12.64
C GLY A 23 -4.08 9.79 11.68
N LEU A 24 -5.04 9.00 12.12
CA LEU A 24 -5.61 7.92 11.31
C LEU A 24 -7.03 8.23 10.81
N ASP A 25 -7.60 9.36 11.23
CA ASP A 25 -9.01 9.68 10.98
C ASP A 25 -9.32 9.90 9.50
N ARG A 26 -8.43 10.61 8.78
CA ARG A 26 -8.61 10.91 7.36
C ARG A 26 -8.60 9.66 6.51
N ILE A 27 -7.53 8.84 6.66
CA ILE A 27 -7.41 7.60 5.90
C ILE A 27 -8.53 6.62 6.29
N SER A 28 -8.87 6.51 7.58
CA SER A 28 -9.97 5.65 8.04
C SER A 28 -11.30 6.02 7.38
N LYS A 29 -11.59 7.32 7.26
CA LYS A 29 -12.80 7.84 6.64
C LYS A 29 -12.88 7.51 5.15
N VAL A 30 -11.77 7.68 4.41
CA VAL A 30 -11.72 7.30 3.00
C VAL A 30 -11.84 5.79 2.83
N MET A 31 -11.19 5.00 3.69
CA MET A 31 -11.29 3.54 3.63
C MET A 31 -12.71 3.04 3.94
N GLU A 32 -13.44 3.71 4.84
CA GLU A 32 -14.85 3.44 5.07
C GLU A 32 -15.70 3.68 3.81
N LEU A 33 -15.49 4.80 3.13
CA LEU A 33 -16.14 5.13 1.85
C LEU A 33 -15.80 4.11 0.74
N LEU A 34 -14.62 3.49 0.78
CA LEU A 34 -14.18 2.42 -0.12
C LEU A 34 -14.68 1.02 0.29
N GLY A 35 -15.46 0.90 1.37
CA GLY A 35 -16.01 -0.38 1.87
C GLY A 35 -15.02 -1.20 2.69
N ASN A 36 -14.07 -0.53 3.36
CA ASN A 36 -13.07 -1.11 4.26
C ASN A 36 -12.30 -2.31 3.67
N PRO A 37 -11.66 -2.16 2.50
CA PRO A 37 -10.90 -3.24 1.88
C PRO A 37 -9.81 -3.81 2.79
N GLN A 38 -9.22 -3.00 3.68
CA GLN A 38 -8.22 -3.42 4.65
C GLN A 38 -8.76 -4.46 5.65
N ASP A 39 -10.04 -4.46 5.97
CA ASP A 39 -10.64 -5.40 6.92
C ASP A 39 -10.81 -6.83 6.35
N LYS A 40 -10.64 -6.99 5.04
CA LYS A 40 -10.78 -8.26 4.30
C LYS A 40 -9.46 -8.99 4.08
N LEU A 41 -8.35 -8.44 4.56
CA LEU A 41 -6.99 -8.92 4.32
C LEU A 41 -6.33 -9.33 5.64
N GLU A 42 -5.35 -10.20 5.55
CA GLU A 42 -4.51 -10.63 6.66
C GLU A 42 -3.08 -10.07 6.51
N TYR A 43 -2.42 -9.71 7.63
CA TYR A 43 -1.20 -8.94 7.60
C TYR A 43 -0.07 -9.50 8.45
N PHE A 44 1.15 -9.40 7.91
CA PHE A 44 2.39 -9.27 8.67
C PHE A 44 2.79 -7.80 8.63
N HIS A 45 2.77 -7.11 9.75
CA HIS A 45 3.04 -5.68 9.83
C HIS A 45 4.43 -5.43 10.39
N VAL A 46 5.30 -4.79 9.61
CA VAL A 46 6.74 -4.63 9.91
C VAL A 46 7.06 -3.17 10.18
N ALA A 47 7.50 -2.89 11.41
CA ALA A 47 7.96 -1.58 11.85
C ALA A 47 9.43 -1.63 12.27
N GLY A 48 10.06 -0.48 12.46
CA GLY A 48 11.44 -0.37 12.92
C GLY A 48 12.22 0.75 12.25
N THR A 49 13.45 0.96 12.65
CA THR A 49 14.33 2.00 12.08
C THR A 49 15.07 1.48 10.85
N ASN A 50 15.73 0.34 10.97
CA ASN A 50 16.51 -0.27 9.90
C ASN A 50 16.02 -1.69 9.61
N GLY A 51 16.24 -2.17 8.39
CA GLY A 51 15.97 -3.56 8.02
C GLY A 51 14.52 -3.91 7.69
N LYS A 52 13.56 -2.98 7.83
CA LYS A 52 12.15 -3.22 7.51
C LYS A 52 11.95 -3.84 6.12
N GLY A 53 12.43 -3.16 5.07
CA GLY A 53 12.30 -3.63 3.68
C GLY A 53 12.96 -4.99 3.44
N SER A 54 14.11 -5.25 4.06
CA SER A 54 14.79 -6.56 3.97
C SER A 54 13.95 -7.68 4.61
N VAL A 55 13.38 -7.43 5.79
CA VAL A 55 12.49 -8.39 6.46
C VAL A 55 11.23 -8.61 5.63
N CYS A 56 10.64 -7.55 5.10
CA CYS A 56 9.47 -7.64 4.22
C CYS A 56 9.76 -8.49 2.98
N ALA A 57 10.88 -8.27 2.31
CA ALA A 57 11.26 -9.00 1.10
C ALA A 57 11.49 -10.50 1.39
N ILE A 58 12.20 -10.83 2.47
CA ILE A 58 12.45 -12.21 2.88
C ILE A 58 11.13 -12.90 3.24
N LEU A 59 10.31 -12.28 4.08
CA LEU A 59 9.03 -12.84 4.52
C LEU A 59 8.07 -13.06 3.33
N ALA A 60 7.95 -12.08 2.44
CA ALA A 60 7.13 -12.22 1.23
C ALA A 60 7.61 -13.38 0.35
N SER A 61 8.93 -13.56 0.20
CA SER A 61 9.51 -14.67 -0.54
C SER A 61 9.19 -16.03 0.10
N VAL A 62 9.30 -16.15 1.43
CA VAL A 62 8.98 -17.38 2.17
C VAL A 62 7.50 -17.73 2.03
N LEU A 63 6.60 -16.75 2.24
CA LEU A 63 5.16 -16.95 2.12
C LEU A 63 4.75 -17.36 0.69
N ARG A 64 5.37 -16.75 -0.32
CA ARG A 64 5.17 -17.14 -1.71
C ARG A 64 5.63 -18.59 -1.95
N GLN A 65 6.80 -19.00 -1.44
CA GLN A 65 7.28 -20.39 -1.57
C GLN A 65 6.37 -21.38 -0.84
N ALA A 66 5.68 -20.93 0.22
CA ALA A 66 4.63 -21.70 0.89
C ALA A 66 3.30 -21.76 0.11
N GLY A 67 3.27 -21.29 -1.13
CA GLY A 67 2.10 -21.37 -2.01
C GLY A 67 1.10 -20.22 -1.85
N LYS A 68 1.44 -19.17 -1.10
CA LYS A 68 0.55 -18.00 -0.90
C LYS A 68 0.70 -16.99 -2.02
N LYS A 69 -0.40 -16.35 -2.40
CA LYS A 69 -0.41 -15.12 -3.18
C LYS A 69 -0.22 -13.95 -2.23
N VAL A 70 0.91 -13.28 -2.31
CA VAL A 70 1.36 -12.31 -1.31
C VAL A 70 1.28 -10.90 -1.88
N GLY A 71 0.61 -9.98 -1.16
CA GLY A 71 0.75 -8.56 -1.35
C GLY A 71 1.98 -8.06 -0.60
N LEU A 72 2.85 -7.30 -1.25
CA LEU A 72 4.02 -6.68 -0.62
C LEU A 72 3.94 -5.16 -0.78
N TYR A 73 3.95 -4.46 0.35
CA TYR A 73 4.02 -3.00 0.39
C TYR A 73 5.30 -2.55 1.08
N THR A 74 6.09 -1.75 0.38
CA THR A 74 7.39 -1.25 0.86
C THR A 74 7.57 0.23 0.58
N SER A 75 8.43 0.90 1.35
CA SER A 75 8.78 2.31 1.17
C SER A 75 10.22 2.61 1.60
N PRO A 76 10.88 3.61 0.96
CA PRO A 76 10.48 4.32 -0.25
C PRO A 76 10.69 3.50 -1.53
N HIS A 77 10.30 4.05 -2.68
CA HIS A 77 10.69 3.53 -4.00
C HIS A 77 12.05 4.09 -4.44
N ILE A 78 12.67 3.46 -5.43
CA ILE A 78 13.96 3.90 -6.01
C ILE A 78 13.72 4.71 -7.29
N PHE A 79 12.89 4.22 -8.20
CA PHE A 79 12.62 4.85 -9.50
C PHE A 79 11.15 5.26 -9.66
N GLU A 80 10.21 4.36 -9.37
CA GLU A 80 8.80 4.57 -9.66
C GLU A 80 7.90 4.17 -8.48
N TYR A 81 6.77 4.86 -8.32
CA TYR A 81 5.78 4.57 -7.27
C TYR A 81 5.23 3.14 -7.31
N THR A 82 5.18 2.54 -8.50
CA THR A 82 4.70 1.17 -8.69
C THR A 82 5.53 0.12 -7.95
N GLU A 83 6.80 0.40 -7.66
CA GLU A 83 7.69 -0.47 -6.88
C GLU A 83 7.18 -0.73 -5.47
N ARG A 84 6.42 0.22 -4.91
CA ARG A 84 5.92 0.11 -3.53
C ARG A 84 4.83 -0.94 -3.35
N ILE A 85 4.12 -1.29 -4.43
CA ILE A 85 2.96 -2.17 -4.39
C ILE A 85 3.19 -3.34 -5.34
N GLN A 86 3.43 -4.51 -4.78
CA GLN A 86 3.77 -5.71 -5.56
C GLN A 86 2.87 -6.89 -5.17
N VAL A 87 2.60 -7.76 -6.12
CA VAL A 87 1.95 -9.05 -5.88
C VAL A 87 2.92 -10.17 -6.29
N LEU A 88 3.22 -11.05 -5.34
CA LEU A 88 4.04 -12.24 -5.54
C LEU A 88 3.13 -13.45 -5.62
N ASP A 89 3.24 -14.20 -6.71
CA ASP A 89 2.43 -15.40 -6.96
C ASP A 89 3.33 -16.58 -7.33
N CYS A 90 3.10 -17.74 -6.70
CA CYS A 90 3.84 -18.95 -6.97
C CYS A 90 3.45 -19.59 -8.32
N GLN A 91 2.25 -19.33 -8.83
CA GLN A 91 1.77 -19.88 -10.10
C GLN A 91 2.41 -19.22 -11.32
N ASN A 92 3.11 -18.11 -11.14
CA ASN A 92 3.73 -17.36 -12.22
C ASN A 92 5.25 -17.54 -12.23
N ASN A 93 5.73 -18.62 -12.86
CA ASN A 93 7.15 -18.95 -12.93
C ASN A 93 7.99 -17.95 -13.77
N LEU A 94 7.35 -17.18 -14.66
CA LEU A 94 8.04 -16.23 -15.54
C LEU A 94 8.32 -14.88 -14.91
N SER A 95 7.52 -14.47 -13.92
CA SER A 95 7.73 -13.24 -13.17
C SER A 95 7.22 -13.42 -11.75
N PRO A 96 8.07 -13.80 -10.81
CA PRO A 96 7.68 -14.13 -9.44
C PRO A 96 7.13 -12.95 -8.65
N SER A 97 7.39 -11.73 -9.09
CA SER A 97 6.86 -10.49 -8.51
C SER A 97 6.33 -9.60 -9.62
N ARG A 98 5.14 -9.05 -9.42
CA ARG A 98 4.54 -8.04 -10.30
C ARG A 98 4.25 -6.78 -9.51
N GLN A 99 4.89 -5.70 -9.91
CA GLN A 99 4.48 -4.37 -9.49
C GLN A 99 3.06 -4.07 -9.99
N ILE A 100 2.32 -3.24 -9.27
CA ILE A 100 1.06 -2.69 -9.77
C ILE A 100 1.29 -2.05 -11.13
N SER A 101 0.42 -2.30 -12.09
CA SER A 101 0.56 -1.68 -13.41
C SER A 101 0.34 -0.17 -13.33
N LYS A 102 1.01 0.60 -14.17
CA LYS A 102 0.81 2.06 -14.28
C LYS A 102 -0.66 2.44 -14.50
N GLU A 103 -1.39 1.57 -15.18
CA GLU A 103 -2.83 1.73 -15.43
C GLU A 103 -3.66 1.58 -14.14
N ALA A 104 -3.48 0.46 -13.42
CA ALA A 104 -4.17 0.20 -12.17
C ALA A 104 -3.81 1.24 -11.10
N PHE A 105 -2.53 1.60 -11.00
CA PHE A 105 -2.07 2.66 -10.12
C PHE A 105 -2.77 3.99 -10.40
N SER A 106 -2.78 4.42 -11.67
CA SER A 106 -3.40 5.69 -12.06
C SER A 106 -4.89 5.71 -11.78
N ARG A 107 -5.60 4.64 -12.14
CA ARG A 107 -7.03 4.49 -11.89
C ARG A 107 -7.35 4.64 -10.41
N LEU A 108 -6.63 3.93 -9.56
CA LEU A 108 -6.86 3.96 -8.11
C LEU A 108 -6.49 5.30 -7.48
N VAL A 109 -5.40 5.94 -7.92
CA VAL A 109 -5.05 7.29 -7.44
C VAL A 109 -6.17 8.27 -7.77
N PHE A 110 -6.68 8.29 -9.00
CA PHE A 110 -7.77 9.19 -9.38
C PHE A 110 -9.06 8.89 -8.61
N GLU A 111 -9.43 7.62 -8.47
CA GLU A 111 -10.61 7.19 -7.71
C GLU A 111 -10.56 7.65 -6.25
N ILE A 112 -9.43 7.44 -5.57
CA ILE A 112 -9.25 7.80 -4.16
C ILE A 112 -9.24 9.32 -3.98
N CYS A 113 -8.54 10.06 -4.84
CA CYS A 113 -8.53 11.52 -4.79
C CYS A 113 -9.93 12.10 -5.05
N GLU A 114 -10.67 11.57 -6.01
CA GLU A 114 -12.04 12.01 -6.29
C GLU A 114 -12.98 11.77 -5.09
N ILE A 115 -12.87 10.61 -4.42
CA ILE A 115 -13.65 10.31 -3.21
C ILE A 115 -13.26 11.27 -2.08
N ALA A 116 -11.98 11.51 -1.87
CA ALA A 116 -11.48 12.42 -0.85
C ALA A 116 -11.97 13.85 -1.09
N ASP A 117 -11.82 14.37 -2.30
CA ASP A 117 -12.26 15.72 -2.69
C ASP A 117 -13.78 15.91 -2.54
N LYS A 118 -14.59 14.94 -2.94
CA LYS A 118 -16.06 14.98 -2.78
C LYS A 118 -16.53 15.03 -1.31
N ASN A 119 -15.69 14.59 -0.38
CA ASN A 119 -16.00 14.51 1.04
C ASN A 119 -15.19 15.51 1.89
N ASP A 120 -14.49 16.45 1.26
CA ASP A 120 -13.63 17.45 1.91
C ASP A 120 -12.57 16.81 2.84
N ILE A 121 -11.95 15.71 2.37
CA ILE A 121 -10.91 14.98 3.10
C ILE A 121 -9.56 15.25 2.44
N HIS A 122 -8.67 15.93 3.14
CA HIS A 122 -7.33 16.24 2.65
C HIS A 122 -6.33 15.15 3.04
N LEU A 123 -6.08 14.20 2.13
CA LEU A 123 -5.11 13.12 2.32
C LEU A 123 -3.69 13.57 2.01
N THR A 124 -2.74 13.05 2.75
CA THR A 124 -1.32 13.13 2.40
C THR A 124 -0.97 12.15 1.28
N GLU A 125 0.17 12.36 0.61
CA GLU A 125 0.70 11.44 -0.41
C GLU A 125 0.76 9.99 0.10
N PHE A 126 1.23 9.80 1.33
CA PHE A 126 1.39 8.47 1.91
C PHE A 126 0.05 7.81 2.25
N GLU A 127 -0.93 8.57 2.71
CA GLU A 127 -2.30 8.07 2.94
C GLU A 127 -2.97 7.62 1.64
N ILE A 128 -2.81 8.39 0.55
CA ILE A 128 -3.32 8.00 -0.78
C ILE A 128 -2.67 6.69 -1.24
N LEU A 129 -1.34 6.59 -1.15
CA LEU A 129 -0.60 5.38 -1.54
C LEU A 129 -1.03 4.16 -0.72
N THR A 130 -1.25 4.35 0.58
CA THR A 130 -1.72 3.29 1.48
C THR A 130 -3.14 2.85 1.11
N ALA A 131 -4.03 3.79 0.79
CA ALA A 131 -5.37 3.47 0.32
C ALA A 131 -5.35 2.73 -1.04
N VAL A 132 -4.50 3.17 -1.99
CA VAL A 132 -4.27 2.49 -3.27
C VAL A 132 -3.83 1.03 -3.03
N MET A 133 -2.88 0.82 -2.14
CA MET A 133 -2.37 -0.50 -1.80
C MET A 133 -3.46 -1.42 -1.26
N PHE A 134 -4.24 -0.98 -0.26
CA PHE A 134 -5.30 -1.80 0.32
C PHE A 134 -6.36 -2.17 -0.73
N LYS A 135 -6.79 -1.19 -1.54
CA LYS A 135 -7.77 -1.41 -2.60
C LYS A 135 -7.24 -2.36 -3.67
N TYR A 136 -6.00 -2.18 -4.09
CA TYR A 136 -5.37 -3.04 -5.08
C TYR A 136 -5.23 -4.49 -4.59
N PHE A 137 -4.79 -4.70 -3.36
CA PHE A 137 -4.62 -6.05 -2.82
C PHE A 137 -5.95 -6.78 -2.62
N GLU A 138 -7.03 -6.06 -2.25
CA GLU A 138 -8.38 -6.61 -2.26
C GLU A 138 -8.78 -7.07 -3.67
N GLU A 139 -8.62 -6.21 -4.68
CA GLU A 139 -8.94 -6.53 -6.08
C GLU A 139 -8.12 -7.74 -6.59
N GLN A 140 -6.87 -7.83 -6.19
CA GLN A 140 -5.99 -8.93 -6.56
C GLN A 140 -6.27 -10.22 -5.78
N LYS A 141 -7.12 -10.18 -4.75
CA LYS A 141 -7.45 -11.33 -3.88
C LYS A 141 -6.18 -12.00 -3.35
N VAL A 142 -5.28 -11.22 -2.76
CA VAL A 142 -4.08 -11.76 -2.12
C VAL A 142 -4.47 -12.53 -0.87
N ASP A 143 -3.76 -13.63 -0.57
CA ASP A 143 -4.00 -14.43 0.62
C ASP A 143 -3.48 -13.75 1.89
N VAL A 144 -2.40 -12.98 1.77
CA VAL A 144 -1.72 -12.32 2.88
C VAL A 144 -0.94 -11.12 2.40
N VAL A 145 -0.82 -10.12 3.25
CA VAL A 145 -0.07 -8.89 2.97
C VAL A 145 1.13 -8.80 3.90
N VAL A 146 2.31 -8.53 3.35
CA VAL A 146 3.49 -8.08 4.08
C VAL A 146 3.56 -6.57 3.96
N LEU A 147 3.38 -5.88 5.07
CA LEU A 147 3.11 -4.46 5.15
C LEU A 147 4.22 -3.74 5.91
N GLU A 148 5.04 -2.95 5.21
CA GLU A 148 6.04 -2.08 5.82
C GLU A 148 5.42 -0.77 6.28
N THR A 149 5.72 -0.32 7.50
CA THR A 149 5.37 1.03 7.97
C THR A 149 6.22 2.08 7.24
N GLY A 150 5.63 3.24 6.96
CA GLY A 150 6.36 4.37 6.39
C GLY A 150 7.23 5.07 7.44
N LEU A 151 6.61 5.50 8.54
CA LEU A 151 7.29 6.23 9.61
C LEU A 151 6.70 5.88 10.98
N GLY A 152 7.57 5.43 11.89
CA GLY A 152 7.15 5.07 13.23
C GLY A 152 6.30 3.80 13.25
N GLY A 153 5.03 3.92 13.61
CA GLY A 153 4.08 2.79 13.64
C GLY A 153 2.70 3.22 14.09
N ARG A 154 2.54 3.75 15.31
CA ARG A 154 1.25 4.02 15.95
C ARG A 154 0.32 4.91 15.11
N PHE A 155 0.87 5.96 14.50
CA PHE A 155 0.13 6.93 13.69
C PHE A 155 0.45 6.81 12.19
N ASP A 156 1.14 5.74 11.80
CA ASP A 156 1.38 5.46 10.40
C ASP A 156 0.09 5.05 9.71
N ALA A 157 -0.15 5.54 8.49
CA ALA A 157 -1.37 5.24 7.73
C ALA A 157 -1.61 3.74 7.54
N THR A 158 -0.56 2.92 7.57
CA THR A 158 -0.69 1.45 7.52
C THR A 158 -1.33 0.85 8.77
N ASN A 159 -1.35 1.57 9.90
CA ASN A 159 -1.84 1.06 11.19
C ASN A 159 -3.37 1.19 11.39
N ILE A 160 -4.13 1.41 10.32
CA ILE A 160 -5.60 1.34 10.36
C ILE A 160 -6.13 -0.11 10.34
N ILE A 161 -5.25 -1.08 10.16
CA ILE A 161 -5.60 -2.50 10.19
C ILE A 161 -6.05 -2.92 11.59
N LYS A 162 -7.16 -3.65 11.68
CA LYS A 162 -7.74 -4.09 12.96
C LYS A 162 -7.16 -5.42 13.45
N LYS A 163 -6.68 -6.25 12.52
CA LYS A 163 -6.14 -7.58 12.82
C LYS A 163 -4.85 -7.78 12.05
N ASN A 164 -3.84 -8.30 12.72
CA ASN A 164 -2.62 -8.77 12.07
C ASN A 164 -2.30 -10.20 12.54
N LEU A 165 -1.69 -10.97 11.69
CA LEU A 165 -1.15 -12.29 12.03
C LEU A 165 0.07 -12.16 12.93
N CYS A 166 0.90 -11.15 12.64
CA CYS A 166 2.10 -10.85 13.41
C CYS A 166 2.51 -9.38 13.21
N ALA A 167 2.94 -8.75 14.29
CA ALA A 167 3.66 -7.47 14.27
C ALA A 167 5.14 -7.74 14.50
N ILE A 168 6.01 -7.18 13.65
CA ILE A 168 7.46 -7.38 13.67
C ILE A 168 8.14 -6.03 13.87
N ILE A 169 9.07 -5.98 14.79
CA ILE A 169 9.91 -4.79 15.02
C ILE A 169 11.37 -5.17 14.73
N THR A 170 12.02 -4.39 13.84
CA THR A 170 13.41 -4.59 13.41
C THR A 170 14.37 -3.60 14.03
#